data_f49106b687195e70d540a5d79ba93aa3
#
_entry.id   f49106b687195e70d540a5d79ba93aa3
#
_cell.length_a   1.000
_cell.length_b   1.000
_cell.length_c   1.000
_cell.angle_alpha   90.00
_cell.angle_beta   90.00
_cell.angle_gamma   90.00
#
_symmetry.space_group_name_H-M   'P 1'
#
loop_
_entity.id
_entity.type
_entity.pdbx_description
1 polymer ?
#
loop_
_entity_poly.entity_id
_entity_poly.type
_entity_poly.pdbx_seq_one_letter_code
_entity_poly.pdbx_strand_id
1 'polypeptide(L)'
;FMVSPVYHYGDRSREVYFPKSAGWYDFYTGKFQAGGEKKAVDAPYERIPLFVRAGSIVPFGPEIQYTDEKKADYIKLYVYQGADAAFTLYEDEGVNYNYEQGKYTMIPMAYNEAKKQLVIGDRKGEFDGMLKERTFEIIQVNADSPKPFDMNAKGIVVKYNGTSQTIQ
;
A
#
# COMPACT_ATOMS: atom_id res chain seq x y z
N PHE A 1 3.32 -6.97 -3.44
CA PHE A 1 2.82 -7.13 -4.81
C PHE A 1 3.31 -8.43 -5.43
N MET A 2 2.46 -9.04 -6.26
CA MET A 2 2.84 -10.12 -7.17
C MET A 2 2.61 -9.64 -8.61
N VAL A 3 3.67 -9.58 -9.39
CA VAL A 3 3.67 -9.12 -10.79
C VAL A 3 3.75 -10.34 -11.68
N SER A 4 2.88 -10.45 -12.69
CA SER A 4 2.77 -11.63 -13.55
C SER A 4 2.88 -11.26 -15.03
N PRO A 5 4.09 -10.92 -15.52
CA PRO A 5 4.27 -10.49 -16.91
C PRO A 5 3.98 -11.61 -17.91
N VAL A 6 3.54 -11.25 -19.11
CA VAL A 6 3.36 -12.15 -20.24
C VAL A 6 4.70 -12.43 -20.91
N TYR A 7 4.97 -13.69 -21.28
CA TYR A 7 6.25 -14.10 -21.86
C TYR A 7 6.18 -14.41 -23.35
N HIS A 8 5.00 -14.66 -23.90
CA HIS A 8 4.86 -15.00 -25.31
C HIS A 8 4.18 -13.87 -26.07
N TYR A 9 4.71 -13.61 -27.24
CA TYR A 9 4.16 -12.60 -28.13
C TYR A 9 2.71 -12.92 -28.51
N GLY A 10 1.86 -11.92 -28.43
CA GLY A 10 0.46 -12.05 -28.82
C GLY A 10 -0.49 -12.53 -27.72
N ASP A 11 0.01 -13.08 -26.61
CA ASP A 11 -0.87 -13.53 -25.52
C ASP A 11 -1.63 -12.36 -24.88
N ARG A 12 -2.90 -12.65 -24.50
CA ARG A 12 -3.79 -11.73 -23.80
C ARG A 12 -4.29 -12.30 -22.49
N SER A 13 -3.74 -13.41 -22.09
CA SER A 13 -3.98 -14.06 -20.81
C SER A 13 -2.71 -14.75 -20.31
N ARG A 14 -2.65 -14.96 -19.01
CA ARG A 14 -1.56 -15.69 -18.37
C ARG A 14 -2.09 -16.63 -17.31
N GLU A 15 -1.58 -17.85 -17.25
CA GLU A 15 -1.76 -18.72 -16.09
C GLU A 15 -0.88 -18.21 -14.93
N VAL A 16 -1.51 -17.85 -13.81
CA VAL A 16 -0.84 -17.39 -12.59
C VAL A 16 -1.09 -18.38 -11.48
N TYR A 17 -0.03 -18.82 -10.81
CA TYR A 17 -0.14 -19.54 -9.55
C TYR A 17 -0.22 -18.53 -8.41
N PHE A 18 -1.30 -18.57 -7.64
CA PHE A 18 -1.48 -17.77 -6.45
C PHE A 18 -0.94 -18.52 -5.23
N PRO A 19 0.18 -18.11 -4.62
CA PRO A 19 0.72 -18.78 -3.46
C PRO A 19 -0.30 -18.89 -2.32
N LYS A 20 -0.25 -20.01 -1.57
CA LYS A 20 -1.13 -20.23 -0.43
C LYS A 20 -0.91 -19.14 0.62
N SER A 21 -1.96 -18.38 0.92
CA SER A 21 -1.96 -17.28 1.87
C SER A 21 -3.42 -16.96 2.24
N ALA A 22 -3.67 -15.84 2.94
CA ALA A 22 -5.01 -15.33 3.20
C ALA A 22 -5.78 -14.88 1.93
N GLY A 23 -5.10 -14.85 0.78
CA GLY A 23 -5.65 -14.49 -0.51
C GLY A 23 -4.94 -13.32 -1.17
N TRP A 24 -5.45 -12.92 -2.33
CA TRP A 24 -4.88 -11.91 -3.21
C TRP A 24 -5.98 -11.02 -3.76
N TYR A 25 -5.68 -9.78 -3.99
CA TYR A 25 -6.58 -8.81 -4.64
C TYR A 25 -5.99 -8.40 -5.97
N ASP A 26 -6.79 -8.49 -7.04
CA ASP A 26 -6.43 -7.89 -8.31
C ASP A 26 -6.36 -6.36 -8.14
N PHE A 27 -5.21 -5.79 -8.48
CA PHE A 27 -4.94 -4.37 -8.26
C PHE A 27 -5.89 -3.45 -9.04
N TYR A 28 -6.27 -3.87 -10.26
CA TYR A 28 -7.06 -3.04 -11.16
C TYR A 28 -8.57 -3.17 -10.97
N THR A 29 -9.02 -4.24 -10.36
CA THR A 29 -10.46 -4.51 -10.18
C THR A 29 -10.88 -4.60 -8.72
N GLY A 30 -9.92 -4.79 -7.81
CA GLY A 30 -10.18 -5.05 -6.40
C GLY A 30 -10.74 -6.45 -6.11
N LYS A 31 -10.92 -7.29 -7.13
CA LYS A 31 -11.51 -8.63 -6.96
C LYS A 31 -10.59 -9.54 -6.17
N PHE A 32 -11.18 -10.25 -5.22
CA PHE A 32 -10.48 -11.22 -4.40
C PHE A 32 -10.23 -12.52 -5.17
N GLN A 33 -9.06 -13.13 -4.91
CA GLN A 33 -8.62 -14.40 -5.45
C GLN A 33 -8.04 -15.25 -4.31
N ALA A 34 -8.55 -16.47 -4.15
CA ALA A 34 -8.02 -17.41 -3.17
C ALA A 34 -6.57 -17.82 -3.49
N GLY A 35 -5.80 -18.12 -2.46
CA GLY A 35 -4.44 -18.65 -2.62
C GLY A 35 -4.44 -20.19 -2.74
N GLY A 36 -3.33 -20.74 -3.21
CA GLY A 36 -3.10 -22.17 -3.36
C GLY A 36 -3.55 -22.76 -4.70
N GLU A 37 -3.95 -21.94 -5.66
CA GLU A 37 -4.47 -22.39 -6.96
C GLU A 37 -3.81 -21.67 -8.15
N LYS A 38 -3.93 -22.29 -9.32
CA LYS A 38 -3.60 -21.68 -10.60
C LYS A 38 -4.85 -21.17 -11.29
N LYS A 39 -4.76 -20.02 -11.92
CA LYS A 39 -5.87 -19.41 -12.64
C LYS A 39 -5.38 -18.62 -13.85
N ALA A 40 -6.11 -18.73 -14.95
CA ALA A 40 -5.93 -17.85 -16.09
C ALA A 40 -6.44 -16.45 -15.74
N VAL A 41 -5.61 -15.45 -15.96
CA VAL A 41 -5.94 -14.04 -15.72
C VAL A 41 -5.77 -13.25 -17.02
N ASP A 42 -6.60 -12.24 -17.21
CA ASP A 42 -6.52 -11.37 -18.36
C ASP A 42 -5.24 -10.54 -18.31
N ALA A 43 -4.57 -10.42 -19.43
CA ALA A 43 -3.33 -9.66 -19.61
C ALA A 43 -3.41 -8.81 -20.89
N PRO A 44 -4.27 -7.78 -20.91
CA PRO A 44 -4.34 -6.87 -22.05
C PRO A 44 -3.05 -6.07 -22.19
N TYR A 45 -2.80 -5.46 -23.33
CA TYR A 45 -1.53 -4.75 -23.61
C TYR A 45 -1.30 -3.56 -22.69
N GLU A 46 -2.35 -2.96 -22.17
CA GLU A 46 -2.30 -1.73 -21.38
C GLU A 46 -1.77 -1.95 -19.97
N ARG A 47 -1.72 -3.22 -19.50
CA ARG A 47 -1.34 -3.52 -18.12
C ARG A 47 -0.77 -4.92 -17.94
N ILE A 48 0.17 -5.03 -17.03
CA ILE A 48 0.69 -6.31 -16.54
C ILE A 48 -0.24 -6.79 -15.41
N PRO A 49 -0.70 -8.06 -15.37
CA PRO A 49 -1.44 -8.57 -14.23
C PRO A 49 -0.69 -8.35 -12.92
N LEU A 50 -1.33 -7.68 -11.98
CA LEU A 50 -0.77 -7.22 -10.73
C LEU A 50 -1.72 -7.54 -9.58
N PHE A 51 -1.18 -8.16 -8.53
CA PHE A 51 -1.96 -8.57 -7.36
C PHE A 51 -1.32 -8.11 -6.07
N VAL A 52 -2.18 -7.78 -5.09
CA VAL A 52 -1.76 -7.41 -3.74
C VAL A 52 -2.20 -8.52 -2.78
N ARG A 53 -1.31 -8.94 -1.91
CA ARG A 53 -1.63 -9.96 -0.90
C ARG A 53 -2.61 -9.40 0.13
N ALA A 54 -3.61 -10.17 0.53
CA ALA A 54 -4.43 -9.88 1.69
C ALA A 54 -3.55 -9.74 2.95
N GLY A 55 -3.87 -8.80 3.83
CA GLY A 55 -3.00 -8.43 4.93
C GLY A 55 -1.84 -7.53 4.48
N SER A 56 -2.12 -6.52 3.65
CA SER A 56 -1.12 -5.53 3.22
C SER A 56 -1.62 -4.11 3.43
N ILE A 57 -0.72 -3.23 3.85
CA ILE A 57 -0.91 -1.78 3.86
C ILE A 57 0.00 -1.21 2.76
N VAL A 58 -0.57 -0.55 1.77
CA VAL A 58 0.15 -0.01 0.62
C VAL A 58 -0.02 1.49 0.55
N PRO A 59 1.05 2.28 0.78
CA PRO A 59 1.00 3.73 0.67
C PRO A 59 1.19 4.18 -0.78
N PHE A 60 0.46 5.22 -1.15
CA PHE A 60 0.62 5.95 -2.41
C PHE A 60 0.79 7.43 -2.09
N GLY A 61 1.92 7.97 -2.46
CA GLY A 61 2.24 9.40 -2.35
C GLY A 61 1.61 10.23 -3.46
N PRO A 62 1.95 11.52 -3.52
CA PRO A 62 1.51 12.40 -4.58
C PRO A 62 2.13 11.98 -5.93
N GLU A 63 1.48 12.36 -7.03
CA GLU A 63 2.05 12.24 -8.36
C GLU A 63 3.21 13.23 -8.49
N ILE A 64 4.40 12.71 -8.83
CA ILE A 64 5.65 13.45 -8.95
C ILE A 64 6.44 12.94 -10.14
N GLN A 65 7.21 13.82 -10.79
CA GLN A 65 8.11 13.46 -11.90
C GLN A 65 9.52 13.11 -11.43
N TYR A 66 9.95 13.65 -10.28
CA TYR A 66 11.22 13.34 -9.62
C TYR A 66 11.09 13.41 -8.10
N THR A 67 12.01 12.78 -7.38
CA THR A 67 11.89 12.45 -5.95
C THR A 67 11.65 13.66 -5.04
N ASP A 68 12.27 14.82 -5.34
CA ASP A 68 12.21 16.02 -4.49
C ASP A 68 11.23 17.09 -5.02
N GLU A 69 10.37 16.75 -6.00
CA GLU A 69 9.43 17.71 -6.57
C GLU A 69 8.47 18.28 -5.53
N LYS A 70 7.96 17.43 -4.66
CA LYS A 70 7.13 17.82 -3.51
C LYS A 70 7.14 16.76 -2.42
N LYS A 71 6.95 17.23 -1.18
CA LYS A 71 6.86 16.32 -0.04
C LYS A 71 5.54 15.56 -0.03
N ALA A 72 5.56 14.33 0.50
CA ALA A 72 4.39 13.47 0.63
C ALA A 72 3.56 13.87 1.87
N ASP A 73 2.99 15.08 1.86
CA ASP A 73 2.11 15.60 2.91
C ASP A 73 0.70 15.00 2.88
N TYR A 74 0.34 14.38 1.76
CA TYR A 74 -0.89 13.63 1.57
C TYR A 74 -0.58 12.24 1.01
N ILE A 75 -0.93 11.20 1.77
CA ILE A 75 -0.68 9.81 1.41
C ILE A 75 -1.98 9.02 1.47
N LYS A 76 -2.30 8.30 0.39
CA LYS A 76 -3.36 7.30 0.41
C LYS A 76 -2.81 5.97 0.94
N LEU A 77 -3.52 5.39 1.91
CA LEU A 77 -3.21 4.07 2.47
C LEU A 77 -4.27 3.08 2.02
N TYR A 78 -3.94 2.21 1.09
CA TYR A 78 -4.78 1.09 0.72
C TYR A 78 -4.54 -0.06 1.70
N VAL A 79 -5.56 -0.43 2.47
CA VAL A 79 -5.53 -1.55 3.43
C VAL A 79 -6.27 -2.73 2.82
N TYR A 80 -5.53 -3.71 2.36
CA TYR A 80 -6.06 -4.95 1.77
C TYR A 80 -6.32 -5.94 2.90
N GLN A 81 -7.60 -6.08 3.27
CA GLN A 81 -8.06 -6.88 4.40
C GLN A 81 -7.93 -8.39 4.14
N GLY A 82 -8.27 -9.23 5.15
CA GLY A 82 -8.24 -10.69 5.08
C GLY A 82 -7.13 -11.32 5.91
N ALA A 83 -6.21 -10.52 6.44
CA ALA A 83 -5.21 -10.91 7.45
C ALA A 83 -4.67 -9.67 8.15
N ASP A 84 -3.98 -9.87 9.27
CA ASP A 84 -3.21 -8.83 9.94
C ASP A 84 -2.13 -8.29 9.00
N ALA A 85 -1.87 -6.98 9.08
CA ALA A 85 -0.86 -6.30 8.28
C ALA A 85 0.02 -5.39 9.14
N ALA A 86 1.27 -5.24 8.72
CA ALA A 86 2.19 -4.26 9.29
C ALA A 86 2.95 -3.57 8.17
N PHE A 87 3.19 -2.28 8.34
CA PHE A 87 4.00 -1.45 7.46
C PHE A 87 4.70 -0.37 8.28
N THR A 88 5.88 0.05 7.89
CA THR A 88 6.57 1.19 8.49
C THR A 88 6.90 2.19 7.40
N LEU A 89 6.36 3.39 7.51
CA LEU A 89 6.76 4.50 6.66
C LEU A 89 8.07 5.04 7.17
N TYR A 90 9.12 4.90 6.37
CA TYR A 90 10.45 5.42 6.61
C TYR A 90 10.66 6.68 5.79
N GLU A 91 11.30 7.69 6.38
CA GLU A 91 11.69 8.92 5.71
C GLU A 91 12.99 9.46 6.28
N ASP A 92 13.82 10.02 5.42
CA ASP A 92 15.06 10.72 5.75
C ASP A 92 15.25 11.96 4.84
N GLU A 93 16.42 12.55 4.83
CA GLU A 93 16.74 13.73 4.01
C GLU A 93 16.85 13.41 2.51
N GLY A 94 16.94 12.13 2.11
CA GLY A 94 16.90 11.65 0.72
C GLY A 94 18.17 11.85 -0.10
N VAL A 95 19.06 12.76 0.26
CA VAL A 95 20.19 13.22 -0.56
C VAL A 95 21.56 13.03 0.10
N ASN A 96 21.63 12.45 1.29
CA ASN A 96 22.86 12.27 2.06
C ASN A 96 22.81 10.98 2.89
N TYR A 97 23.85 10.75 3.68
CA TYR A 97 23.98 9.56 4.55
C TYR A 97 23.75 9.87 6.05
N ASN A 98 23.09 10.98 6.37
CA ASN A 98 22.82 11.35 7.77
C ASN A 98 21.90 10.35 8.49
N TYR A 99 21.16 9.52 7.74
CA TYR A 99 20.39 8.40 8.30
C TYR A 99 21.27 7.39 9.05
N GLU A 100 22.55 7.21 8.69
CA GLU A 100 23.50 6.38 9.42
C GLU A 100 23.79 6.94 10.83
N GLN A 101 23.53 8.24 11.04
CA GLN A 101 23.66 8.93 12.33
C GLN A 101 22.30 9.09 13.03
N GLY A 102 21.28 8.37 12.58
CA GLY A 102 19.94 8.39 13.18
C GLY A 102 19.04 9.54 12.70
N LYS A 103 19.42 10.26 11.63
CA LYS A 103 18.60 11.36 11.04
C LYS A 103 17.56 10.80 10.08
N TYR A 104 16.55 10.12 10.62
CA TYR A 104 15.41 9.58 9.90
C TYR A 104 14.18 9.50 10.81
N THR A 105 13.03 9.27 10.22
CA THR A 105 11.79 8.99 10.95
C THR A 105 11.17 7.67 10.51
N MET A 106 10.47 7.03 11.45
CA MET A 106 9.64 5.85 11.22
C MET A 106 8.24 6.06 11.79
N ILE A 107 7.23 5.77 11.00
CA ILE A 107 5.83 5.75 11.42
C ILE A 107 5.34 4.30 11.25
N PRO A 108 5.27 3.51 12.35
CA PRO A 108 4.75 2.15 12.28
C PRO A 108 3.24 2.15 12.07
N MET A 109 2.76 1.25 11.24
CA MET A 109 1.34 1.04 10.98
C MET A 109 1.01 -0.44 11.17
N ALA A 110 -0.12 -0.74 11.81
CA ALA A 110 -0.57 -2.10 12.02
C ALA A 110 -2.09 -2.18 11.79
N TYR A 111 -2.51 -3.16 11.01
CA TYR A 111 -3.92 -3.49 10.83
C TYR A 111 -4.21 -4.83 11.51
N ASN A 112 -5.24 -4.85 12.35
CA ASN A 112 -5.75 -6.05 13.00
C ASN A 112 -7.03 -6.52 12.31
N GLU A 113 -6.98 -7.70 11.70
CA GLU A 113 -8.10 -8.25 10.93
C GLU A 113 -9.31 -8.57 11.82
N ALA A 114 -9.08 -9.14 12.99
CA ALA A 114 -10.17 -9.53 13.87
C ALA A 114 -10.96 -8.34 14.43
N LYS A 115 -10.28 -7.20 14.63
CA LYS A 115 -10.88 -5.96 15.12
C LYS A 115 -11.29 -5.02 13.99
N LYS A 116 -10.91 -5.29 12.75
CA LYS A 116 -11.05 -4.37 11.59
C LYS A 116 -10.49 -2.98 11.87
N GLN A 117 -9.33 -2.92 12.53
CA GLN A 117 -8.77 -1.70 13.07
C GLN A 117 -7.37 -1.45 12.53
N LEU A 118 -7.14 -0.24 11.99
CA LEU A 118 -5.83 0.26 11.61
C LEU A 118 -5.31 1.18 12.73
N VAL A 119 -4.10 0.93 13.19
CA VAL A 119 -3.35 1.83 14.07
C VAL A 119 -2.21 2.45 13.28
N ILE A 120 -2.16 3.77 13.22
CA ILE A 120 -0.99 4.55 12.82
C ILE A 120 -0.29 4.93 14.13
N GLY A 121 0.89 4.37 14.37
CA GLY A 121 1.60 4.52 15.64
C GLY A 121 2.32 5.86 15.79
N ASP A 122 2.95 6.08 16.95
CA ASP A 122 3.76 7.25 17.18
C ASP A 122 4.96 7.30 16.24
N ARG A 123 5.26 8.49 15.71
CA ARG A 123 6.48 8.72 14.92
C ARG A 123 7.71 8.60 15.81
N LYS A 124 8.72 7.89 15.32
CA LYS A 124 10.02 7.73 15.98
C LYS A 124 11.10 8.40 15.16
N GLY A 125 12.02 9.06 15.85
CA GLY A 125 13.14 9.76 15.21
C GLY A 125 12.78 11.14 14.67
N GLU A 126 13.79 11.82 14.15
CA GLU A 126 13.68 13.16 13.57
C GLU A 126 14.81 13.42 12.58
N PHE A 127 14.59 14.31 11.63
CA PHE A 127 15.61 14.85 10.73
C PHE A 127 15.24 16.26 10.28
N ASP A 128 16.21 17.01 9.78
CA ASP A 128 16.00 18.40 9.39
C ASP A 128 15.10 18.48 8.13
N GLY A 129 14.09 19.31 8.18
CA GLY A 129 13.13 19.48 7.10
C GLY A 129 12.05 18.40 7.00
N MET A 130 11.94 17.49 7.98
CA MET A 130 10.87 16.50 8.03
C MET A 130 9.47 17.14 8.06
N LEU A 131 8.46 16.45 7.56
CA LEU A 131 7.07 16.83 7.73
C LEU A 131 6.62 16.55 9.16
N LYS A 132 6.22 17.60 9.89
CA LYS A 132 5.68 17.47 11.27
C LYS A 132 4.23 16.98 11.26
N GLU A 133 3.47 17.37 10.23
CA GLU A 133 2.08 16.99 10.03
C GLU A 133 1.88 16.47 8.63
N ARG A 134 0.93 15.54 8.46
CA ARG A 134 0.49 15.04 7.16
C ARG A 134 -0.94 14.53 7.22
N THR A 135 -1.52 14.30 6.08
CA THR A 135 -2.83 13.69 5.94
C THR A 135 -2.68 12.27 5.38
N PHE A 136 -3.30 11.31 6.05
CA PHE A 136 -3.52 9.98 5.49
C PHE A 136 -4.98 9.85 5.07
N GLU A 137 -5.22 9.32 3.87
CA GLU A 137 -6.56 8.91 3.42
C GLU A 137 -6.59 7.40 3.29
N ILE A 138 -7.40 6.74 4.13
CA ILE A 138 -7.43 5.29 4.26
C ILE A 138 -8.54 4.71 3.39
N ILE A 139 -8.18 3.86 2.44
CA ILE A 139 -9.08 3.11 1.58
C ILE A 139 -9.03 1.63 2.00
N GLN A 140 -10.12 1.13 2.53
CA GLN A 140 -10.25 -0.28 2.89
C GLN A 140 -10.75 -1.08 1.68
N VAL A 141 -10.03 -2.18 1.37
CA VAL A 141 -10.37 -3.12 0.29
C VAL A 141 -10.62 -4.49 0.91
N ASN A 142 -11.78 -5.08 0.64
CA ASN A 142 -12.13 -6.41 1.12
C ASN A 142 -12.90 -7.20 0.04
N ALA A 143 -13.10 -8.49 0.28
CA ALA A 143 -13.74 -9.39 -0.68
C ALA A 143 -15.20 -9.03 -0.97
N ASP A 144 -15.92 -8.50 0.04
CA ASP A 144 -17.34 -8.15 -0.07
C ASP A 144 -17.56 -6.79 -0.74
N SER A 145 -16.54 -5.92 -0.69
CA SER A 145 -16.55 -4.60 -1.30
C SER A 145 -15.25 -4.37 -2.08
N PRO A 146 -15.11 -5.01 -3.25
CA PRO A 146 -13.92 -4.88 -4.08
C PRO A 146 -13.76 -3.43 -4.56
N LYS A 147 -12.58 -2.89 -4.36
CA LYS A 147 -12.24 -1.53 -4.81
C LYS A 147 -10.98 -1.59 -5.66
N PRO A 148 -11.03 -1.16 -6.91
CA PRO A 148 -9.83 -1.00 -7.73
C PRO A 148 -8.92 0.08 -7.13
N PHE A 149 -7.65 0.02 -7.51
CA PHE A 149 -6.78 1.15 -7.26
C PHE A 149 -7.27 2.37 -8.07
N ASP A 150 -7.47 3.48 -7.39
CA ASP A 150 -7.84 4.77 -7.98
C ASP A 150 -7.26 5.91 -7.11
N MET A 151 -6.43 6.75 -7.72
CA MET A 151 -5.87 7.94 -7.05
C MET A 151 -6.94 8.95 -6.63
N ASN A 152 -8.13 8.89 -7.22
CA ASN A 152 -9.27 9.76 -6.88
C ASN A 152 -10.24 9.14 -5.86
N ALA A 153 -10.03 7.85 -5.50
CA ALA A 153 -10.86 7.19 -4.50
C ALA A 153 -10.88 7.98 -3.19
N LYS A 154 -12.05 8.05 -2.56
CA LYS A 154 -12.24 8.71 -1.27
C LYS A 154 -12.32 7.68 -0.17
N GLY A 155 -11.69 8.02 0.96
CA GLY A 155 -11.60 7.18 2.14
C GLY A 155 -11.74 7.96 3.44
N ILE A 156 -11.32 7.37 4.54
CA ILE A 156 -11.31 8.00 5.86
C ILE A 156 -10.08 8.91 5.93
N VAL A 157 -10.31 10.20 6.11
CA VAL A 157 -9.24 11.20 6.19
C VAL A 157 -8.77 11.37 7.63
N VAL A 158 -7.48 11.23 7.87
CA VAL A 158 -6.84 11.34 9.18
C VAL A 158 -5.72 12.35 9.09
N LYS A 159 -5.77 13.39 9.93
CA LYS A 159 -4.64 14.32 10.11
C LYS A 159 -3.71 13.77 11.18
N TYR A 160 -2.48 13.55 10.80
CA TYR A 160 -1.45 12.94 11.64
C TYR A 160 -0.36 13.96 11.97
N ASN A 161 -0.09 14.15 13.27
CA ASN A 161 0.88 15.08 13.80
C ASN A 161 2.08 14.41 14.52
N GLY A 162 2.23 13.11 14.34
CA GLY A 162 3.27 12.32 15.00
C GLY A 162 2.77 11.50 16.19
N THR A 163 1.52 11.68 16.61
CA THR A 163 0.91 10.95 17.73
C THR A 163 0.02 9.82 17.21
N SER A 164 0.04 8.69 17.91
CA SER A 164 -0.72 7.49 17.52
C SER A 164 -2.21 7.76 17.35
N GLN A 165 -2.78 7.18 16.31
CA GLN A 165 -4.21 7.24 15.99
C GLN A 165 -4.76 5.87 15.63
N THR A 166 -6.00 5.63 16.03
CA THR A 166 -6.71 4.37 15.78
C THR A 166 -7.93 4.64 14.91
N ILE A 167 -8.07 3.89 13.82
CA ILE A 167 -9.11 4.02 12.81
C ILE A 167 -9.87 2.70 12.72
N GLN A 168 -11.19 2.77 12.73
CA GLN A 168 -12.11 1.65 12.55
C GLN A 168 -12.83 1.73 11.22
#